data_2c9c9bb8fe1759159f8526c1e9b9b766
#
_entry.id   2c9c9bb8fe1759159f8526c1e9b9b766
#
_cell.length_a   1.000
_cell.length_b   1.000
_cell.length_c   1.000
_cell.angle_alpha   90.00
_cell.angle_beta   90.00
_cell.angle_gamma   90.00
#
_symmetry.space_group_name_H-M   'P 1'
#
loop_
_entity.id
_entity.type
_entity.pdbx_description
1 polymer ?
#
loop_
_entity_poly.entity_id
_entity_poly.type
_entity_poly.pdbx_seq_one_letter_code
_entity_poly.pdbx_strand_id
1 'polypeptide(L)'
;LYLPLEDWHAVADTVAADGAGDDWVRIGGLKEFMDGSAGSRTAFFAEPYADSAGYRGLLRHSPAVMAHWIGAADSVHLQVAIHAIGDSANAIILGIYDSVATAHGPRDRRFRIEHAQHLRPRDIARFGELGVVASVQPIHLVDDGRWIQDRIGPERIKYTYPFRTMLDTHAVLAFGSDWPVATPDPIAGIAAAVTRQTSDGKNPDGWMPQQKITLDEALRAYTWGDSYANFTETHRGTLASGKWADITVLDQDLFALPPARIGTAHVAMTVVGGRIVYRRPGALLAHPRP
;
A
#
# COMPACT_ATOMS: atom_id res chain seq x y z
N LEU A 1 -0.37 15.28 -1.12
CA LEU A 1 -1.30 15.35 0.01
C LEU A 1 -2.58 14.62 -0.32
N TYR A 2 -3.16 13.90 0.66
CA TYR A 2 -4.51 13.38 0.60
C TYR A 2 -5.34 14.12 1.65
N LEU A 3 -6.49 14.66 1.22
CA LEU A 3 -7.38 15.45 2.07
C LEU A 3 -8.63 14.62 2.44
N PRO A 4 -9.41 15.01 3.48
CA PRO A 4 -10.60 14.26 3.85
C PRO A 4 -11.59 14.11 2.70
N LEU A 5 -12.15 12.91 2.52
CA LEU A 5 -13.09 12.63 1.41
C LEU A 5 -14.41 13.40 1.59
N GLU A 6 -14.84 13.64 2.82
CA GLU A 6 -16.06 14.43 3.10
C GLU A 6 -15.95 15.87 2.59
N ASP A 7 -14.73 16.40 2.51
CA ASP A 7 -14.43 17.76 2.02
C ASP A 7 -14.25 17.82 0.48
N TRP A 8 -14.65 16.78 -0.25
CA TRP A 8 -14.41 16.66 -1.70
C TRP A 8 -14.79 17.93 -2.49
N HIS A 9 -15.85 18.61 -2.05
CA HIS A 9 -16.36 19.83 -2.70
C HIS A 9 -15.34 20.98 -2.63
N ALA A 10 -14.90 21.31 -1.41
CA ALA A 10 -13.92 22.37 -1.19
C ALA A 10 -12.57 22.06 -1.86
N VAL A 11 -12.17 20.77 -1.88
CA VAL A 11 -10.96 20.34 -2.58
C VAL A 11 -11.12 20.50 -4.10
N ALA A 12 -12.27 20.13 -4.66
CA ALA A 12 -12.56 20.33 -6.09
C ALA A 12 -12.51 21.81 -6.48
N ASP A 13 -13.13 22.69 -5.69
CA ASP A 13 -13.10 24.13 -5.91
C ASP A 13 -11.67 24.68 -5.87
N THR A 14 -10.87 24.26 -4.89
CA THR A 14 -9.46 24.63 -4.76
C THR A 14 -8.64 24.19 -5.98
N VAL A 15 -8.79 22.93 -6.38
CA VAL A 15 -8.08 22.39 -7.56
C VAL A 15 -8.49 23.09 -8.84
N ALA A 16 -9.76 23.45 -8.98
CA ALA A 16 -10.27 24.19 -10.14
C ALA A 16 -9.73 25.63 -10.20
N ALA A 17 -9.59 26.29 -9.05
CA ALA A 17 -9.12 27.68 -8.96
C ALA A 17 -7.59 27.79 -9.08
N ASP A 18 -6.85 26.97 -8.35
CA ASP A 18 -5.40 27.12 -8.10
C ASP A 18 -4.57 25.96 -8.70
N GLY A 19 -5.22 24.95 -9.28
CA GLY A 19 -4.56 23.71 -9.70
C GLY A 19 -4.29 22.77 -8.54
N ALA A 20 -3.80 21.56 -8.87
CA ALA A 20 -3.52 20.53 -7.86
C ALA A 20 -2.20 20.75 -7.10
N GLY A 21 -1.40 21.75 -7.45
CA GLY A 21 -0.07 21.99 -6.90
C GLY A 21 1.04 21.80 -7.92
N ASP A 22 2.27 21.52 -7.45
CA ASP A 22 3.47 21.41 -8.26
C ASP A 22 4.17 20.05 -8.13
N ASP A 23 5.38 19.95 -8.65
CA ASP A 23 6.21 18.73 -8.58
C ASP A 23 6.69 18.38 -7.16
N TRP A 24 6.62 19.32 -6.23
CA TRP A 24 7.08 19.17 -4.84
C TRP A 24 5.94 18.93 -3.87
N VAL A 25 4.86 19.69 -4.02
CA VAL A 25 3.68 19.58 -3.16
C VAL A 25 2.41 19.66 -4.00
N ARG A 26 1.63 18.60 -3.97
CA ARG A 26 0.35 18.58 -4.68
C ARG A 26 -0.74 17.85 -3.91
N ILE A 27 -1.98 18.19 -4.22
CA ILE A 27 -3.16 17.41 -3.83
C ILE A 27 -3.17 16.17 -4.71
N GLY A 28 -2.92 14.99 -4.10
CA GLY A 28 -2.89 13.71 -4.81
C GLY A 28 -4.27 13.05 -4.89
N GLY A 29 -5.15 13.38 -3.95
CA GLY A 29 -6.48 12.79 -3.87
C GLY A 29 -7.15 12.98 -2.53
N LEU A 30 -8.18 12.20 -2.28
CA LEU A 30 -9.01 12.23 -1.07
C LEU A 30 -8.87 10.93 -0.30
N LYS A 31 -8.93 11.01 1.04
CA LYS A 31 -8.75 9.87 1.95
C LYS A 31 -9.90 9.76 2.93
N GLU A 32 -10.37 8.53 3.13
CA GLU A 32 -11.33 8.21 4.18
C GLU A 32 -11.12 6.78 4.71
N PHE A 33 -11.82 6.45 5.78
CA PHE A 33 -11.76 5.16 6.47
C PHE A 33 -13.09 4.43 6.37
N MET A 34 -13.07 3.20 5.85
CA MET A 34 -14.26 2.34 5.87
C MET A 34 -14.42 1.66 7.23
N ASP A 35 -13.31 1.20 7.84
CA ASP A 35 -13.28 0.53 9.13
C ASP A 35 -12.09 0.99 10.00
N GLY A 36 -11.74 0.22 11.02
CA GLY A 36 -10.60 0.45 11.87
C GLY A 36 -9.54 -0.64 11.73
N SER A 37 -8.82 -0.98 12.84
CA SER A 37 -7.71 -1.94 12.82
C SER A 37 -8.08 -3.30 13.43
N ALA A 38 -7.38 -4.36 13.01
CA ALA A 38 -7.54 -5.69 13.58
C ALA A 38 -7.03 -5.76 15.05
N GLY A 39 -5.98 -5.00 15.37
CA GLY A 39 -5.43 -4.93 16.72
C GLY A 39 -6.41 -4.39 17.75
N SER A 40 -7.17 -3.35 17.41
CA SER A 40 -8.23 -2.79 18.27
C SER A 40 -9.58 -3.51 18.13
N ARG A 41 -9.68 -4.56 17.30
CA ARG A 41 -10.93 -5.25 16.91
C ARG A 41 -11.97 -4.32 16.25
N THR A 42 -11.54 -3.25 15.59
CA THR A 42 -12.43 -2.34 14.88
C THR A 42 -12.41 -2.55 13.36
N ALA A 43 -11.52 -3.39 12.82
CA ALA A 43 -11.60 -3.85 11.44
C ALA A 43 -12.87 -4.67 11.22
N PHE A 44 -13.59 -4.45 10.12
CA PHE A 44 -14.91 -5.03 9.88
C PHE A 44 -14.87 -6.30 9.03
N PHE A 45 -15.23 -7.42 9.67
CA PHE A 45 -15.19 -8.75 9.08
C PHE A 45 -16.57 -9.33 8.77
N ALA A 46 -16.66 -10.28 7.83
CA ALA A 46 -17.85 -11.04 7.54
C ALA A 46 -18.23 -11.97 8.70
N GLU A 47 -17.23 -12.62 9.30
CA GLU A 47 -17.41 -13.49 10.45
C GLU A 47 -16.91 -12.80 11.73
N PRO A 48 -17.45 -13.15 12.89
CA PRO A 48 -16.99 -12.60 14.17
C PRO A 48 -15.49 -12.83 14.40
N TYR A 49 -14.88 -11.97 15.21
CA TYR A 49 -13.56 -12.22 15.75
C TYR A 49 -13.54 -13.55 16.51
N ALA A 50 -12.48 -14.34 16.33
CA ALA A 50 -12.36 -15.65 16.98
C ALA A 50 -12.24 -15.52 18.50
N ASP A 51 -11.68 -14.42 18.98
CA ASP A 51 -11.49 -14.09 20.40
C ASP A 51 -12.56 -13.11 20.94
N SER A 52 -13.64 -12.86 20.19
CA SER A 52 -14.74 -11.98 20.62
C SER A 52 -16.05 -12.42 19.99
N ALA A 53 -16.77 -13.31 20.67
CA ALA A 53 -17.97 -13.95 20.16
C ALA A 53 -19.04 -12.94 19.72
N GLY A 54 -19.53 -13.12 18.50
CA GLY A 54 -20.60 -12.28 17.93
C GLY A 54 -20.17 -10.90 17.44
N TYR A 55 -18.95 -10.45 17.78
CA TYR A 55 -18.46 -9.13 17.38
C TYR A 55 -17.63 -9.20 16.09
N ARG A 56 -17.95 -8.33 15.12
CA ARG A 56 -17.35 -8.34 13.77
C ARG A 56 -16.53 -7.10 13.45
N GLY A 57 -16.33 -6.20 14.38
CA GLY A 57 -15.79 -4.87 14.14
C GLY A 57 -16.88 -3.84 13.84
N LEU A 58 -16.52 -2.72 13.27
CA LEU A 58 -17.43 -1.62 12.98
C LEU A 58 -17.05 -0.90 11.69
N LEU A 59 -18.06 -0.34 11.04
CA LEU A 59 -17.88 0.61 9.95
C LEU A 59 -17.85 2.04 10.51
N ARG A 60 -16.96 2.86 9.99
CA ARG A 60 -16.89 4.28 10.35
C ARG A 60 -18.01 5.08 9.69
N HIS A 61 -18.37 4.70 8.47
CA HIS A 61 -19.44 5.31 7.70
C HIS A 61 -20.32 4.21 7.10
N SER A 62 -21.58 4.55 6.83
CA SER A 62 -22.46 3.62 6.10
C SER A 62 -21.97 3.46 4.65
N PRO A 63 -22.18 2.28 4.03
CA PRO A 63 -21.86 2.08 2.62
C PRO A 63 -22.50 3.12 1.69
N ALA A 64 -23.72 3.60 2.02
CA ALA A 64 -24.41 4.62 1.23
C ALA A 64 -23.71 5.98 1.27
N VAL A 65 -23.22 6.41 2.44
CA VAL A 65 -22.44 7.66 2.59
C VAL A 65 -21.12 7.56 1.81
N MET A 66 -20.39 6.43 1.96
CA MET A 66 -19.16 6.20 1.22
C MET A 66 -19.38 6.19 -0.29
N ALA A 67 -20.44 5.54 -0.77
CA ALA A 67 -20.78 5.52 -2.20
C ALA A 67 -21.09 6.93 -2.73
N HIS A 68 -21.82 7.73 -1.96
CA HIS A 68 -22.11 9.11 -2.31
C HIS A 68 -20.83 9.95 -2.44
N TRP A 69 -19.97 9.94 -1.43
CA TRP A 69 -18.73 10.73 -1.45
C TRP A 69 -17.76 10.27 -2.53
N ILE A 70 -17.58 8.95 -2.70
CA ILE A 70 -16.70 8.39 -3.74
C ILE A 70 -17.23 8.75 -5.14
N GLY A 71 -18.53 8.61 -5.38
CA GLY A 71 -19.15 8.99 -6.64
C GLY A 71 -19.01 10.49 -6.93
N ALA A 72 -19.22 11.33 -5.92
CA ALA A 72 -19.05 12.77 -6.04
C ALA A 72 -17.60 13.16 -6.37
N ALA A 73 -16.62 12.61 -5.62
CA ALA A 73 -15.20 12.83 -5.89
C ALA A 73 -14.79 12.37 -7.30
N ASP A 74 -15.31 11.20 -7.73
CA ASP A 74 -15.06 10.67 -9.07
C ASP A 74 -15.64 11.55 -10.18
N SER A 75 -16.81 12.17 -9.95
CA SER A 75 -17.44 13.07 -10.94
C SER A 75 -16.63 14.33 -11.24
N VAL A 76 -15.78 14.74 -10.28
CA VAL A 76 -14.86 15.89 -10.40
C VAL A 76 -13.40 15.45 -10.60
N HIS A 77 -13.19 14.18 -10.95
CA HIS A 77 -11.90 13.59 -11.31
C HIS A 77 -10.84 13.57 -10.21
N LEU A 78 -11.23 13.61 -8.94
CA LEU A 78 -10.32 13.42 -7.81
C LEU A 78 -10.08 11.93 -7.54
N GLN A 79 -8.83 11.56 -7.32
CA GLN A 79 -8.47 10.20 -6.91
C GLN A 79 -8.95 9.93 -5.48
N VAL A 80 -9.38 8.71 -5.21
CA VAL A 80 -9.87 8.30 -3.88
C VAL A 80 -9.04 7.15 -3.35
N ALA A 81 -8.64 7.26 -2.08
CA ALA A 81 -7.91 6.26 -1.32
C ALA A 81 -8.68 5.94 -0.02
N ILE A 82 -9.15 4.69 0.13
CA ILE A 82 -9.95 4.28 1.28
C ILE A 82 -9.19 3.27 2.12
N HIS A 83 -9.05 3.57 3.42
CA HIS A 83 -8.59 2.58 4.39
C HIS A 83 -9.62 1.46 4.53
N ALA A 84 -9.20 0.23 4.31
CA ALA A 84 -9.99 -0.95 4.56
C ALA A 84 -9.08 -2.13 4.99
N ILE A 85 -9.23 -2.57 6.23
CA ILE A 85 -8.45 -3.67 6.82
C ILE A 85 -9.23 -4.97 6.81
N GLY A 86 -10.45 -4.98 7.30
CA GLY A 86 -11.29 -6.17 7.39
C GLY A 86 -11.81 -6.63 6.03
N ASP A 87 -12.06 -7.92 5.89
CA ASP A 87 -12.47 -8.55 4.64
C ASP A 87 -13.81 -8.03 4.10
N SER A 88 -14.73 -7.66 4.99
CA SER A 88 -16.01 -7.06 4.59
C SER A 88 -15.86 -5.59 4.21
N ALA A 89 -15.01 -4.83 4.89
CA ALA A 89 -14.72 -3.45 4.52
C ALA A 89 -14.11 -3.40 3.11
N ASN A 90 -13.13 -4.23 2.81
CA ASN A 90 -12.53 -4.36 1.48
C ASN A 90 -13.58 -4.70 0.41
N ALA A 91 -14.43 -5.69 0.70
CA ALA A 91 -15.48 -6.12 -0.23
C ALA A 91 -16.49 -5.01 -0.54
N ILE A 92 -16.88 -4.22 0.48
CA ILE A 92 -17.78 -3.08 0.31
C ILE A 92 -17.14 -2.02 -0.58
N ILE A 93 -15.88 -1.65 -0.32
CA ILE A 93 -15.19 -0.63 -1.12
C ILE A 93 -14.97 -1.08 -2.56
N LEU A 94 -14.55 -2.32 -2.80
CA LEU A 94 -14.46 -2.87 -4.15
C LEU A 94 -15.82 -2.83 -4.88
N GLY A 95 -16.92 -3.13 -4.17
CA GLY A 95 -18.26 -3.01 -4.72
C GLY A 95 -18.66 -1.57 -5.07
N ILE A 96 -18.29 -0.60 -4.23
CA ILE A 96 -18.56 0.81 -4.49
C ILE A 96 -17.73 1.30 -5.69
N TYR A 97 -16.43 0.97 -5.76
CA TYR A 97 -15.57 1.35 -6.87
C TYR A 97 -16.06 0.79 -8.21
N ASP A 98 -16.50 -0.47 -8.23
CA ASP A 98 -17.11 -1.11 -9.41
C ASP A 98 -18.38 -0.38 -9.86
N SER A 99 -19.28 -0.08 -8.91
CA SER A 99 -20.54 0.63 -9.18
C SER A 99 -20.30 2.04 -9.72
N VAL A 100 -19.36 2.78 -9.12
CA VAL A 100 -18.98 4.14 -9.58
C VAL A 100 -18.33 4.09 -10.95
N ALA A 101 -17.41 3.14 -11.19
CA ALA A 101 -16.77 2.98 -12.49
C ALA A 101 -17.78 2.63 -13.59
N THR A 102 -18.75 1.77 -13.28
CA THR A 102 -19.84 1.42 -14.19
C THR A 102 -20.74 2.62 -14.50
N ALA A 103 -21.11 3.39 -13.48
CA ALA A 103 -22.01 4.54 -13.65
C ALA A 103 -21.36 5.72 -14.42
N HIS A 104 -20.07 5.97 -14.20
CA HIS A 104 -19.37 7.12 -14.78
C HIS A 104 -18.56 6.78 -16.05
N GLY A 105 -18.58 5.53 -16.49
CA GLY A 105 -17.90 5.07 -17.69
C GLY A 105 -16.39 4.84 -17.53
N PRO A 106 -15.71 4.36 -18.59
CA PRO A 106 -14.31 3.96 -18.53
C PRO A 106 -13.38 5.17 -18.38
N ARG A 107 -12.46 5.07 -17.42
CA ARG A 107 -11.41 6.06 -17.15
C ARG A 107 -10.29 5.41 -16.34
N ASP A 108 -9.05 5.86 -16.46
CA ASP A 108 -7.96 5.53 -15.56
C ASP A 108 -8.15 6.27 -14.23
N ARG A 109 -8.69 5.58 -13.23
CA ARG A 109 -9.01 6.13 -11.90
C ARG A 109 -7.91 5.87 -10.89
N ARG A 110 -7.30 4.69 -11.00
CA ARG A 110 -6.36 4.16 -10.00
C ARG A 110 -6.89 4.37 -8.59
N PHE A 111 -8.17 4.05 -8.37
CA PHE A 111 -8.73 4.01 -7.03
C PHE A 111 -7.84 3.16 -6.13
N ARG A 112 -7.65 3.57 -4.88
CA ARG A 112 -6.76 2.89 -3.97
C ARG A 112 -7.54 2.32 -2.79
N ILE A 113 -7.12 1.14 -2.33
CA ILE A 113 -7.45 0.64 -1.00
C ILE A 113 -6.16 0.63 -0.19
N GLU A 114 -6.14 1.43 0.86
CA GLU A 114 -5.06 1.46 1.84
C GLU A 114 -5.20 0.27 2.78
N HIS A 115 -4.11 -0.38 3.05
CA HIS A 115 -3.93 -1.61 3.79
C HIS A 115 -4.35 -2.86 3.03
N ALA A 116 -5.58 -3.00 2.55
CA ALA A 116 -6.07 -4.20 1.86
C ALA A 116 -5.59 -5.49 2.56
N GLN A 117 -5.70 -5.50 3.91
CA GLN A 117 -4.90 -6.37 4.77
C GLN A 117 -5.44 -7.79 4.86
N HIS A 118 -6.77 -7.92 5.04
CA HIS A 118 -7.47 -9.19 5.11
C HIS A 118 -8.53 -9.22 4.00
N LEU A 119 -8.50 -10.23 3.16
CA LEU A 119 -9.37 -10.30 1.99
C LEU A 119 -10.13 -11.63 1.96
N ARG A 120 -11.30 -11.63 1.33
CA ARG A 120 -11.95 -12.87 0.94
C ARG A 120 -11.30 -13.38 -0.35
N PRO A 121 -11.13 -14.70 -0.54
CA PRO A 121 -10.50 -15.25 -1.74
C PRO A 121 -11.05 -14.67 -3.05
N ARG A 122 -12.36 -14.55 -3.13
CA ARG A 122 -13.07 -14.04 -4.32
C ARG A 122 -12.84 -12.55 -4.61
N ASP A 123 -12.39 -11.78 -3.61
CA ASP A 123 -12.21 -10.33 -3.78
C ASP A 123 -10.76 -9.97 -4.18
N ILE A 124 -9.81 -10.90 -4.06
CA ILE A 124 -8.39 -10.62 -4.38
C ILE A 124 -8.23 -10.31 -5.88
N ALA A 125 -8.82 -11.11 -6.75
CA ALA A 125 -8.73 -10.92 -8.20
C ALA A 125 -9.37 -9.59 -8.66
N ARG A 126 -10.37 -9.09 -7.93
CA ARG A 126 -11.08 -7.84 -8.26
C ARG A 126 -10.18 -6.62 -8.25
N PHE A 127 -9.06 -6.62 -7.50
CA PHE A 127 -8.09 -5.53 -7.57
C PHE A 127 -7.53 -5.39 -9.00
N GLY A 128 -7.08 -6.47 -9.62
CA GLY A 128 -6.61 -6.47 -11.00
C GLY A 128 -7.73 -6.20 -12.01
N GLU A 129 -8.88 -6.85 -11.85
CA GLU A 129 -10.04 -6.69 -12.73
C GLU A 129 -10.58 -5.26 -12.79
N LEU A 130 -10.60 -4.57 -11.65
CA LEU A 130 -11.12 -3.19 -11.52
C LEU A 130 -10.03 -2.12 -11.65
N GLY A 131 -8.75 -2.50 -11.79
CA GLY A 131 -7.62 -1.57 -11.80
C GLY A 131 -7.46 -0.82 -10.47
N VAL A 132 -7.86 -1.43 -9.36
CA VAL A 132 -7.71 -0.86 -8.01
C VAL A 132 -6.28 -1.11 -7.51
N VAL A 133 -5.61 -0.07 -7.07
CA VAL A 133 -4.27 -0.17 -6.49
C VAL A 133 -4.37 -0.67 -5.05
N ALA A 134 -3.64 -1.74 -4.74
CA ALA A 134 -3.45 -2.21 -3.37
C ALA A 134 -2.27 -1.46 -2.74
N SER A 135 -2.58 -0.45 -1.93
CA SER A 135 -1.59 0.38 -1.22
C SER A 135 -1.34 -0.21 0.16
N VAL A 136 -0.30 -1.01 0.28
CA VAL A 136 -0.11 -1.92 1.41
C VAL A 136 1.21 -1.68 2.14
N GLN A 137 1.30 -2.14 3.39
CA GLN A 137 2.44 -1.92 4.27
C GLN A 137 3.06 -3.26 4.69
N PRO A 138 4.07 -3.77 3.96
CA PRO A 138 4.65 -5.07 4.28
C PRO A 138 5.23 -5.15 5.68
N ILE A 139 5.70 -4.03 6.22
CA ILE A 139 6.28 -3.97 7.56
C ILE A 139 5.30 -4.37 8.67
N HIS A 140 4.00 -4.13 8.46
CA HIS A 140 2.98 -4.48 9.47
C HIS A 140 2.86 -5.99 9.69
N LEU A 141 3.10 -6.83 8.66
CA LEU A 141 3.04 -8.29 8.82
C LEU A 141 4.06 -8.83 9.82
N VAL A 142 5.16 -8.11 10.05
CA VAL A 142 6.25 -8.53 10.95
C VAL A 142 5.75 -8.61 12.40
N ASP A 143 4.82 -7.73 12.76
CA ASP A 143 4.17 -7.74 14.06
C ASP A 143 2.86 -8.54 14.05
N ASP A 144 1.99 -8.30 13.07
CA ASP A 144 0.66 -8.93 12.97
C ASP A 144 0.75 -10.46 12.88
N GLY A 145 1.71 -10.99 12.16
CA GLY A 145 1.90 -12.44 12.03
C GLY A 145 2.10 -13.18 13.34
N ARG A 146 2.36 -12.47 14.44
CA ARG A 146 2.53 -13.02 15.79
C ARG A 146 1.21 -13.30 16.50
N TRP A 147 0.16 -12.54 16.18
CA TRP A 147 -1.08 -12.52 16.98
C TRP A 147 -2.37 -12.56 16.17
N ILE A 148 -2.34 -12.23 14.89
CA ILE A 148 -3.55 -12.08 14.09
C ILE A 148 -4.38 -13.38 13.97
N GLN A 149 -3.72 -14.54 14.02
CA GLN A 149 -4.43 -15.82 14.00
C GLN A 149 -5.39 -15.97 15.17
N ASP A 150 -5.02 -15.48 16.35
CA ASP A 150 -5.88 -15.53 17.54
C ASP A 150 -7.12 -14.63 17.37
N ARG A 151 -6.99 -13.57 16.55
CA ARG A 151 -8.08 -12.63 16.26
C ARG A 151 -9.08 -13.13 15.23
N ILE A 152 -8.58 -13.74 14.16
CA ILE A 152 -9.43 -14.06 13.00
C ILE A 152 -9.48 -15.55 12.65
N GLY A 153 -8.72 -16.36 13.35
CA GLY A 153 -8.69 -17.82 13.18
C GLY A 153 -7.84 -18.29 11.98
N PRO A 154 -7.55 -19.60 11.92
CA PRO A 154 -6.57 -20.19 10.99
C PRO A 154 -7.00 -20.16 9.52
N GLU A 155 -8.29 -20.04 9.23
CA GLU A 155 -8.76 -20.02 7.85
C GLU A 155 -8.59 -18.63 7.22
N ARG A 156 -8.94 -17.57 7.93
CA ARG A 156 -8.89 -16.20 7.39
C ARG A 156 -7.47 -15.68 7.24
N ILE A 157 -6.50 -16.13 8.07
CA ILE A 157 -5.10 -15.72 7.91
C ILE A 157 -4.50 -16.13 6.58
N LYS A 158 -5.02 -17.15 5.91
CA LYS A 158 -4.53 -17.60 4.61
C LYS A 158 -4.60 -16.50 3.52
N TYR A 159 -5.46 -15.52 3.72
CA TYR A 159 -5.71 -14.40 2.81
C TYR A 159 -5.38 -13.05 3.47
N THR A 160 -4.42 -13.08 4.39
CA THR A 160 -3.89 -11.90 5.07
C THR A 160 -2.57 -11.50 4.42
N TYR A 161 -2.44 -10.23 4.02
CA TYR A 161 -1.31 -9.74 3.23
C TYR A 161 -1.03 -10.66 2.01
N PRO A 162 -1.99 -10.87 1.12
CA PRO A 162 -1.91 -11.88 0.07
C PRO A 162 -1.14 -11.36 -1.16
N PHE A 163 0.08 -10.85 -0.95
CA PHE A 163 0.86 -10.14 -1.97
C PHE A 163 1.11 -10.99 -3.22
N ARG A 164 1.49 -12.30 -3.05
CA ARG A 164 1.71 -13.18 -4.18
C ARG A 164 0.43 -13.36 -4.98
N THR A 165 -0.68 -13.68 -4.30
CA THR A 165 -1.98 -13.86 -4.98
C THR A 165 -2.44 -12.58 -5.68
N MET A 166 -2.22 -11.41 -5.09
CA MET A 166 -2.52 -10.12 -5.74
C MET A 166 -1.73 -9.93 -7.04
N LEU A 167 -0.41 -10.19 -7.01
CA LEU A 167 0.43 -10.09 -8.21
C LEU A 167 0.02 -11.11 -9.28
N ASP A 168 -0.29 -12.35 -8.89
CA ASP A 168 -0.73 -13.41 -9.80
C ASP A 168 -2.08 -13.08 -10.47
N THR A 169 -2.90 -12.25 -9.83
CA THR A 169 -4.17 -11.74 -10.37
C THR A 169 -4.04 -10.32 -10.96
N HIS A 170 -2.81 -9.90 -11.26
CA HIS A 170 -2.49 -8.63 -11.95
C HIS A 170 -2.85 -7.35 -11.18
N ALA A 171 -3.04 -7.42 -9.87
CA ALA A 171 -3.19 -6.23 -9.04
C ALA A 171 -1.87 -5.43 -9.00
N VAL A 172 -1.97 -4.11 -9.03
CA VAL A 172 -0.82 -3.23 -8.79
C VAL A 172 -0.63 -3.07 -7.29
N LEU A 173 0.56 -3.46 -6.79
CA LEU A 173 0.99 -3.19 -5.43
C LEU A 173 1.74 -1.86 -5.37
N ALA A 174 1.38 -1.00 -4.42
CA ALA A 174 2.13 0.17 -4.00
C ALA A 174 2.47 0.00 -2.51
N PHE A 175 3.75 0.13 -2.15
CA PHE A 175 4.22 -0.16 -0.80
C PHE A 175 4.53 1.11 -0.02
N GLY A 176 4.18 1.12 1.25
CA GLY A 176 4.46 2.18 2.19
C GLY A 176 4.73 1.65 3.59
N SER A 177 4.82 2.56 4.57
CA SER A 177 5.06 2.22 5.98
C SER A 177 3.91 2.63 6.90
N ASP A 178 3.06 3.55 6.46
CA ASP A 178 2.03 4.18 7.30
C ASP A 178 2.64 4.86 8.54
N TRP A 179 3.84 5.51 8.35
CA TRP A 179 4.48 6.24 9.44
C TRP A 179 3.53 7.30 10.01
N PRO A 180 3.39 7.44 11.35
CA PRO A 180 4.25 6.88 12.41
C PRO A 180 3.80 5.53 12.99
N VAL A 181 2.85 4.82 12.37
CA VAL A 181 2.38 3.51 12.84
C VAL A 181 3.51 2.48 12.81
N ALA A 182 4.33 2.50 11.76
CA ALA A 182 5.53 1.67 11.66
C ALA A 182 6.76 2.51 11.27
N THR A 183 7.94 1.88 11.28
CA THR A 183 9.18 2.55 10.82
C THR A 183 9.04 3.00 9.37
N PRO A 184 9.53 4.22 9.02
CA PRO A 184 9.52 4.68 7.64
C PRO A 184 10.61 4.02 6.76
N ASP A 185 11.40 3.08 7.31
CA ASP A 185 12.49 2.40 6.60
C ASP A 185 11.96 1.44 5.52
N PRO A 186 12.12 1.75 4.22
CA PRO A 186 11.64 0.89 3.14
C PRO A 186 12.45 -0.42 3.05
N ILE A 187 13.69 -0.47 3.51
CA ILE A 187 14.50 -1.70 3.49
C ILE A 187 13.92 -2.75 4.43
N ALA A 188 13.42 -2.32 5.61
CA ALA A 188 12.70 -3.19 6.51
C ALA A 188 11.41 -3.73 5.87
N GLY A 189 10.66 -2.89 5.14
CA GLY A 189 9.46 -3.31 4.40
C GLY A 189 9.76 -4.29 3.25
N ILE A 190 10.84 -4.06 2.50
CA ILE A 190 11.31 -4.97 1.45
C ILE A 190 11.68 -6.33 2.06
N ALA A 191 12.47 -6.34 3.14
CA ALA A 191 12.83 -7.56 3.85
C ALA A 191 11.58 -8.31 4.35
N ALA A 192 10.59 -7.59 4.88
CA ALA A 192 9.32 -8.15 5.32
C ALA A 192 8.55 -8.82 4.18
N ALA A 193 8.42 -8.18 3.02
CA ALA A 193 7.71 -8.72 1.86
C ALA A 193 8.38 -9.99 1.31
N VAL A 194 9.71 -10.03 1.28
CA VAL A 194 10.51 -11.14 0.72
C VAL A 194 10.60 -12.31 1.70
N THR A 195 10.82 -12.04 2.98
CA THR A 195 11.05 -13.11 3.99
C THR A 195 9.78 -13.54 4.70
N ARG A 196 8.87 -12.61 4.95
CA ARG A 196 7.69 -12.75 5.80
C ARG A 196 8.00 -13.26 7.22
N GLN A 197 9.22 -13.00 7.70
CA GLN A 197 9.62 -13.36 9.06
C GLN A 197 8.92 -12.44 10.07
N THR A 198 8.52 -13.00 11.20
CA THR A 198 7.92 -12.26 12.31
C THR A 198 8.96 -11.86 13.35
N SER A 199 8.71 -10.74 14.07
CA SER A 199 9.67 -10.17 15.02
C SER A 199 9.97 -11.05 16.24
N ASP A 200 9.13 -12.05 16.52
CA ASP A 200 9.32 -13.01 17.61
C ASP A 200 10.19 -14.23 17.24
N GLY A 201 10.65 -14.31 16.00
CA GLY A 201 11.49 -15.40 15.49
C GLY A 201 10.79 -16.75 15.32
N LYS A 202 9.46 -16.85 15.55
CA LYS A 202 8.73 -18.12 15.45
C LYS A 202 8.47 -18.57 14.02
N ASN A 203 8.64 -17.69 13.05
CA ASN A 203 8.42 -17.97 11.64
C ASN A 203 9.73 -17.79 10.84
N PRO A 204 10.78 -18.60 11.06
CA PRO A 204 12.07 -18.44 10.41
C PRO A 204 11.97 -18.63 8.89
N ASP A 205 11.06 -19.50 8.43
CA ASP A 205 10.76 -19.72 7.01
C ASP A 205 9.70 -18.79 6.45
N GLY A 206 9.25 -17.81 7.24
CA GLY A 206 8.22 -16.84 6.91
C GLY A 206 6.81 -17.26 7.31
N TRP A 207 6.04 -16.33 7.85
CA TRP A 207 4.63 -16.49 8.13
C TRP A 207 3.82 -16.46 6.82
N MET A 208 2.98 -17.46 6.58
CA MET A 208 2.28 -17.66 5.29
C MET A 208 3.26 -17.61 4.09
N PRO A 209 4.25 -18.51 4.01
CA PRO A 209 5.37 -18.41 3.07
C PRO A 209 4.96 -18.46 1.59
N GLN A 210 3.77 -19.00 1.29
CA GLN A 210 3.19 -19.01 -0.06
C GLN A 210 2.84 -17.60 -0.57
N GLN A 211 2.80 -16.62 0.30
CA GLN A 211 2.54 -15.21 -0.05
C GLN A 211 3.82 -14.37 -0.15
N LYS A 212 5.00 -14.99 -0.13
CA LYS A 212 6.27 -14.30 -0.42
C LYS A 212 6.28 -13.77 -1.85
N ILE A 213 6.94 -12.66 -2.02
CA ILE A 213 7.25 -12.11 -3.35
C ILE A 213 8.77 -12.00 -3.52
N THR A 214 9.22 -11.87 -4.75
CA THR A 214 10.64 -11.72 -5.05
C THR A 214 11.15 -10.33 -4.64
N LEU A 215 12.48 -10.19 -4.55
CA LEU A 215 13.11 -8.90 -4.28
C LEU A 215 12.79 -7.87 -5.38
N ASP A 216 12.79 -8.29 -6.64
CA ASP A 216 12.45 -7.42 -7.77
C ASP A 216 11.00 -6.90 -7.67
N GLU A 217 10.05 -7.79 -7.35
CA GLU A 217 8.64 -7.42 -7.15
C GLU A 217 8.46 -6.45 -5.97
N ALA A 218 9.19 -6.65 -4.86
CA ALA A 218 9.15 -5.76 -3.71
C ALA A 218 9.75 -4.39 -4.01
N LEU A 219 10.91 -4.34 -4.70
CA LEU A 219 11.52 -3.08 -5.15
C LEU A 219 10.58 -2.35 -6.12
N ARG A 220 10.00 -3.09 -7.09
CA ARG A 220 9.04 -2.52 -8.03
C ARG A 220 7.82 -1.90 -7.33
N ALA A 221 7.30 -2.53 -6.28
CA ALA A 221 6.17 -2.00 -5.51
C ALA A 221 6.53 -0.71 -4.75
N TYR A 222 7.75 -0.59 -4.19
CA TYR A 222 8.26 0.62 -3.53
C TYR A 222 8.70 1.74 -4.50
N THR A 223 8.76 1.49 -5.79
CA THR A 223 9.25 2.47 -6.77
C THR A 223 8.21 2.76 -7.85
N TRP A 224 8.12 1.87 -8.84
CA TRP A 224 7.16 2.04 -9.92
C TRP A 224 5.71 1.96 -9.44
N GLY A 225 5.40 1.06 -8.51
CA GLY A 225 4.05 0.90 -7.95
C GLY A 225 3.55 2.17 -7.28
N ASP A 226 4.39 2.79 -6.45
CA ASP A 226 4.08 4.06 -5.81
C ASP A 226 3.94 5.19 -6.83
N SER A 227 4.82 5.23 -7.82
CA SER A 227 4.74 6.24 -8.87
C SER A 227 3.48 6.07 -9.71
N TYR A 228 3.12 4.83 -10.06
CA TYR A 228 1.87 4.52 -10.75
C TYR A 228 0.65 4.92 -9.92
N ALA A 229 0.62 4.57 -8.64
CA ALA A 229 -0.47 4.93 -7.74
C ALA A 229 -0.71 6.45 -7.64
N ASN A 230 0.32 7.25 -7.92
CA ASN A 230 0.29 8.71 -7.84
C ASN A 230 0.29 9.41 -9.23
N PHE A 231 0.12 8.67 -10.34
CA PHE A 231 0.16 9.22 -11.71
C PHE A 231 1.48 9.94 -12.05
N THR A 232 2.61 9.46 -11.51
CA THR A 232 3.94 10.05 -11.72
C THR A 232 4.94 9.09 -12.38
N GLU A 233 4.50 7.92 -12.81
CA GLU A 233 5.36 6.88 -13.41
C GLU A 233 6.03 7.31 -14.72
N THR A 234 5.53 8.34 -15.37
CA THR A 234 6.19 8.95 -16.54
C THR A 234 7.46 9.71 -16.17
N HIS A 235 7.53 10.22 -14.93
CA HIS A 235 8.63 11.07 -14.46
C HIS A 235 9.54 10.39 -13.44
N ARG A 236 9.06 9.40 -12.67
CA ARG A 236 9.81 8.74 -11.60
C ARG A 236 9.48 7.24 -11.51
N GLY A 237 10.01 6.55 -10.50
CA GLY A 237 9.74 5.14 -10.21
C GLY A 237 10.63 4.15 -10.96
N THR A 238 11.43 4.59 -11.94
CA THR A 238 12.45 3.76 -12.62
C THR A 238 13.66 4.60 -13.02
N LEU A 239 14.84 3.96 -13.11
CA LEU A 239 16.06 4.59 -13.61
C LEU A 239 16.11 4.50 -15.14
N ALA A 240 15.36 5.36 -15.81
CA ALA A 240 15.32 5.43 -17.27
C ALA A 240 15.65 6.85 -17.75
N SER A 241 16.24 6.97 -18.94
CA SER A 241 16.53 8.26 -19.57
C SER A 241 15.25 9.09 -19.70
N GLY A 242 15.34 10.37 -19.39
CA GLY A 242 14.20 11.32 -19.46
C GLY A 242 13.37 11.38 -18.16
N LYS A 243 13.62 10.52 -17.17
CA LYS A 243 12.99 10.62 -15.84
C LYS A 243 13.82 11.49 -14.89
N TRP A 244 13.18 11.92 -13.83
CA TRP A 244 13.86 12.68 -12.78
C TRP A 244 14.96 11.85 -12.13
N ALA A 245 16.05 12.52 -11.78
CA ALA A 245 17.16 11.89 -11.08
C ALA A 245 16.83 11.79 -9.56
N ASP A 246 15.80 10.99 -9.25
CA ASP A 246 15.43 10.59 -7.89
C ASP A 246 16.03 9.21 -7.65
N ILE A 247 17.12 9.13 -6.89
CA ILE A 247 17.93 7.92 -6.78
C ILE A 247 18.26 7.64 -5.32
N THR A 248 18.03 6.40 -4.89
CA THR A 248 18.51 5.87 -3.63
C THR A 248 19.70 4.94 -3.90
N VAL A 249 20.84 5.22 -3.27
CA VAL A 249 22.03 4.37 -3.31
C VAL A 249 22.15 3.61 -2.01
N LEU A 250 22.28 2.30 -2.08
CA LEU A 250 22.46 1.43 -0.93
C LEU A 250 23.94 1.09 -0.73
N ASP A 251 24.32 0.73 0.50
CA ASP A 251 25.69 0.32 0.84
C ASP A 251 25.99 -1.15 0.50
N GLN A 252 24.95 -1.92 0.13
CA GLN A 252 25.05 -3.33 -0.23
C GLN A 252 24.20 -3.63 -1.49
N ASP A 253 24.66 -4.57 -2.30
CA ASP A 253 23.87 -5.13 -3.40
C ASP A 253 22.85 -6.12 -2.82
N LEU A 254 21.57 -5.73 -2.81
CA LEU A 254 20.48 -6.54 -2.26
C LEU A 254 20.33 -7.89 -2.97
N PHE A 255 20.65 -7.95 -4.27
CA PHE A 255 20.54 -9.19 -5.07
C PHE A 255 21.66 -10.18 -4.74
N ALA A 256 22.78 -9.71 -4.20
CA ALA A 256 23.87 -10.56 -3.73
C ALA A 256 23.68 -11.04 -2.29
N LEU A 257 22.72 -10.50 -1.55
CA LEU A 257 22.46 -10.89 -0.16
C LEU A 257 21.51 -12.10 -0.07
N PRO A 258 21.76 -13.00 0.90
CA PRO A 258 20.69 -13.94 1.32
C PRO A 258 19.45 -13.16 1.76
N PRO A 259 18.22 -13.63 1.48
CA PRO A 259 16.98 -12.92 1.81
C PRO A 259 16.91 -12.45 3.27
N ALA A 260 17.35 -13.28 4.23
CA ALA A 260 17.37 -12.92 5.66
C ALA A 260 18.33 -11.75 6.00
N ARG A 261 19.21 -11.37 5.09
CA ARG A 261 20.16 -10.28 5.26
C ARG A 261 19.74 -8.98 4.58
N ILE A 262 18.66 -8.95 3.80
CA ILE A 262 18.17 -7.76 3.10
C ILE A 262 18.01 -6.58 4.08
N GLY A 263 17.40 -6.81 5.25
CA GLY A 263 17.20 -5.79 6.29
C GLY A 263 18.49 -5.21 6.91
N THR A 264 19.69 -5.73 6.55
CA THR A 264 20.98 -5.19 7.03
C THR A 264 21.56 -4.13 6.10
N ALA A 265 20.97 -3.90 4.93
CA ALA A 265 21.42 -2.86 4.01
C ALA A 265 20.95 -1.48 4.51
N HIS A 266 21.72 -0.45 4.16
CA HIS A 266 21.41 0.91 4.56
C HIS A 266 21.51 1.86 3.36
N VAL A 267 20.78 2.96 3.45
CA VAL A 267 20.90 4.05 2.47
C VAL A 267 22.24 4.73 2.65
N ALA A 268 23.08 4.68 1.62
CA ALA A 268 24.36 5.37 1.55
C ALA A 268 24.19 6.82 1.06
N MET A 269 23.28 7.03 0.11
CA MET A 269 23.01 8.35 -0.46
C MET A 269 21.58 8.42 -1.00
N THR A 270 20.98 9.61 -0.90
CA THR A 270 19.70 9.94 -1.56
C THR A 270 19.89 11.16 -2.44
N VAL A 271 19.43 11.05 -3.67
CA VAL A 271 19.40 12.13 -4.66
C VAL A 271 17.96 12.44 -5.00
N VAL A 272 17.58 13.72 -5.02
CA VAL A 272 16.24 14.18 -5.40
C VAL A 272 16.41 15.30 -6.43
N GLY A 273 15.79 15.14 -7.60
CA GLY A 273 15.92 16.10 -8.69
C GLY A 273 17.39 16.36 -9.10
N GLY A 274 18.24 15.34 -9.04
CA GLY A 274 19.67 15.45 -9.34
C GLY A 274 20.53 16.06 -8.22
N ARG A 275 19.93 16.42 -7.09
CA ARG A 275 20.66 17.00 -5.94
C ARG A 275 20.82 15.97 -4.84
N ILE A 276 22.03 15.82 -4.29
CA ILE A 276 22.26 14.97 -3.12
C ILE A 276 21.63 15.65 -1.91
N VAL A 277 20.56 15.03 -1.35
CA VAL A 277 19.85 15.51 -0.16
C VAL A 277 20.27 14.77 1.11
N TYR A 278 20.85 13.60 0.97
CA TYR A 278 21.38 12.80 2.08
C TYR A 278 22.64 12.06 1.65
N ARG A 279 23.64 12.02 2.52
CA ARG A 279 24.81 11.16 2.42
C ARG A 279 25.17 10.64 3.81
N ARG A 280 25.22 9.32 3.95
CA ARG A 280 25.62 8.67 5.21
C ARG A 280 27.10 9.01 5.51
N PRO A 281 27.43 9.48 6.73
CA PRO A 281 28.81 9.71 7.12
C PRO A 281 29.63 8.42 7.00
N GLY A 282 30.80 8.50 6.36
CA GLY A 282 31.70 7.35 6.18
C GLY A 282 31.27 6.32 5.13
N ALA A 283 30.18 6.53 4.41
CA ALA A 283 29.80 5.65 3.31
C ALA A 283 30.87 5.75 2.19
N LEU A 284 31.62 4.68 1.99
CA LEU A 284 32.52 4.52 0.84
C LEU A 284 31.58 4.20 -0.36
N LEU A 285 31.39 5.15 -1.26
CA LEU A 285 30.90 4.84 -2.58
C LEU A 285 31.96 3.97 -3.25
N ALA A 286 31.64 2.73 -3.57
CA ALA A 286 32.56 1.88 -4.31
C ALA A 286 33.01 2.64 -5.58
N HIS A 287 34.29 2.86 -5.75
CA HIS A 287 34.79 3.41 -7.00
C HIS A 287 34.39 2.49 -8.14
N PRO A 288 33.90 2.99 -9.27
CA PRO A 288 33.68 2.16 -10.43
C PRO A 288 35.00 1.41 -10.69
N ARG A 289 34.95 0.09 -10.80
CA ARG A 289 36.08 -0.68 -11.28
C ARG A 289 36.36 -0.22 -12.72
N PRO A 290 37.60 0.04 -13.06
CA PRO A 290 37.98 0.48 -14.40
C PRO A 290 37.58 -0.53 -15.47
#